data_7f5efabba7fad4d4685a7ed3d5733d66
#
_entry.id   7f5efabba7fad4d4685a7ed3d5733d66
#
_cell.length_a   1.000
_cell.length_b   1.000
_cell.length_c   1.000
_cell.angle_alpha   90.00
_cell.angle_beta   90.00
_cell.angle_gamma   90.00
#
_symmetry.space_group_name_H-M   'P 1'
#
loop_
_entity.id
_entity.type
_entity.pdbx_description
1 polymer ?
#
loop_
_entity_poly.entity_id
_entity_poly.type
_entity_poly.pdbx_seq_one_letter_code
_entity_poly.pdbx_strand_id
1 'polypeptide(L)'
;MPTDASDVPLDASPGDRIAIAVTRFGEAEVADRAAALLAGHNEGEEFLLWVGGRHAQGILDGAPPLYWPEVWGARTLLYAWDDSVASTLRAGLSNRAWRVREMCCRVVAARELAFGAELVALLADETARVRANAARALGFVGDFEQALAVKALLKDPDIDVRRQAGAALKLLAVRLARPID
;
A
#
# COMPACT_ATOMS: atom_id res chain seq x y z
N MET A 1 6.68 -29.90 -9.31
CA MET A 1 6.11 -29.72 -10.65
C MET A 1 6.40 -28.29 -11.05
N PRO A 2 7.09 -28.01 -12.17
CA PRO A 2 7.18 -26.64 -12.68
C PRO A 2 5.75 -26.24 -13.10
N THR A 3 5.29 -25.15 -12.56
CA THR A 3 3.97 -24.58 -12.80
C THR A 3 3.99 -23.82 -14.11
N ASP A 4 3.05 -24.12 -14.98
CA ASP A 4 2.92 -23.47 -16.28
C ASP A 4 2.39 -22.04 -16.05
N ALA A 5 3.12 -21.03 -16.50
CA ALA A 5 2.70 -19.62 -16.47
C ALA A 5 1.38 -19.38 -17.21
N SER A 6 0.94 -20.35 -18.01
CA SER A 6 -0.34 -20.33 -18.75
C SER A 6 -1.59 -20.36 -17.85
N ASP A 7 -1.46 -20.72 -16.55
CA ASP A 7 -2.59 -20.83 -15.62
C ASP A 7 -2.96 -19.51 -14.92
N VAL A 8 -2.19 -18.42 -15.09
CA VAL A 8 -2.46 -17.14 -14.44
C VAL A 8 -3.56 -16.38 -15.17
N PRO A 9 -4.69 -16.06 -14.53
CA PRO A 9 -5.79 -15.33 -15.16
C PRO A 9 -5.46 -13.83 -15.31
N LEU A 10 -4.67 -13.48 -16.32
CA LEU A 10 -4.08 -12.13 -16.51
C LEU A 10 -5.11 -11.01 -16.54
N ASP A 11 -6.34 -11.28 -17.00
CA ASP A 11 -7.43 -10.31 -17.12
C ASP A 11 -8.29 -10.18 -15.88
N ALA A 12 -8.14 -11.06 -14.90
CA ALA A 12 -8.87 -10.98 -13.65
C ALA A 12 -8.43 -9.75 -12.83
N SER A 13 -9.31 -9.27 -11.93
CA SER A 13 -8.94 -8.19 -11.02
C SER A 13 -7.73 -8.57 -10.15
N PRO A 14 -6.95 -7.60 -9.66
CA PRO A 14 -5.85 -7.92 -8.75
C PRO A 14 -6.26 -8.75 -7.54
N GLY A 15 -7.43 -8.45 -6.94
CA GLY A 15 -7.95 -9.20 -5.80
C GLY A 15 -8.26 -10.65 -6.14
N ASP A 16 -8.92 -10.89 -7.28
CA ASP A 16 -9.29 -12.25 -7.70
C ASP A 16 -8.04 -13.08 -8.03
N ARG A 17 -7.04 -12.47 -8.72
CA ARG A 17 -5.77 -13.16 -8.98
C ARG A 17 -5.05 -13.56 -7.70
N ILE A 18 -4.97 -12.63 -6.73
CA ILE A 18 -4.30 -12.91 -5.45
C ILE A 18 -5.08 -13.95 -4.64
N ALA A 19 -6.41 -13.94 -4.66
CA ALA A 19 -7.21 -14.98 -4.00
C ALA A 19 -6.91 -16.38 -4.56
N ILE A 20 -6.73 -16.51 -5.88
CA ILE A 20 -6.33 -17.77 -6.51
C ILE A 20 -4.89 -18.13 -6.11
N ALA A 21 -3.96 -17.14 -6.11
CA ALA A 21 -2.58 -17.38 -5.69
C ALA A 21 -2.50 -17.84 -4.22
N VAL A 22 -3.30 -17.23 -3.32
CA VAL A 22 -3.39 -17.64 -1.91
C VAL A 22 -3.90 -19.06 -1.77
N THR A 23 -4.91 -19.44 -2.57
CA THR A 23 -5.41 -20.83 -2.58
C THR A 23 -4.33 -21.82 -3.03
N ARG A 24 -3.46 -21.41 -3.97
CA ARG A 24 -2.43 -22.27 -4.56
C ARG A 24 -1.17 -22.38 -3.72
N PHE A 25 -0.69 -21.26 -3.15
CA PHE A 25 0.61 -21.16 -2.49
C PHE A 25 0.51 -20.99 -0.97
N GLY A 26 -0.65 -20.61 -0.45
CA GLY A 26 -0.84 -20.20 0.94
C GLY A 26 -0.66 -18.69 1.15
N GLU A 27 -1.38 -18.15 2.14
CA GLU A 27 -1.40 -16.69 2.38
C GLU A 27 -0.03 -16.15 2.82
N ALA A 28 0.66 -16.84 3.75
CA ALA A 28 1.96 -16.43 4.24
C ALA A 28 3.01 -16.39 3.11
N GLU A 29 3.06 -17.42 2.26
CA GLU A 29 3.99 -17.45 1.12
C GLU A 29 3.72 -16.32 0.13
N VAL A 30 2.45 -16.04 -0.18
CA VAL A 30 2.08 -14.92 -1.06
C VAL A 30 2.47 -13.58 -0.44
N ALA A 31 2.27 -13.41 0.87
CA ALA A 31 2.65 -12.20 1.61
C ALA A 31 4.17 -12.01 1.62
N ASP A 32 4.95 -13.05 1.91
CA ASP A 32 6.42 -13.00 1.94
C ASP A 32 7.00 -12.62 0.56
N ARG A 33 6.54 -13.26 -0.50
CA ARG A 33 6.98 -12.94 -1.86
C ARG A 33 6.55 -11.54 -2.29
N ALA A 34 5.36 -11.10 -1.89
CA ALA A 34 4.92 -9.72 -2.13
C ALA A 34 5.79 -8.69 -1.40
N ALA A 35 6.19 -8.98 -0.16
CA ALA A 35 7.13 -8.15 0.59
C ALA A 35 8.53 -8.14 -0.04
N ALA A 36 9.00 -9.27 -0.54
CA ALA A 36 10.27 -9.34 -1.28
C ALA A 36 10.24 -8.47 -2.55
N LEU A 37 9.15 -8.50 -3.33
CA LEU A 37 8.96 -7.57 -4.46
C LEU A 37 8.97 -6.11 -4.00
N LEU A 38 8.27 -5.78 -2.90
CA LEU A 38 8.26 -4.43 -2.34
C LEU A 38 9.66 -3.96 -1.93
N ALA A 39 10.50 -4.88 -1.46
CA ALA A 39 11.90 -4.64 -1.14
C ALA A 39 12.81 -4.54 -2.37
N GLY A 40 12.28 -4.75 -3.58
CA GLY A 40 13.03 -4.68 -4.86
C GLY A 40 13.69 -5.99 -5.27
N HIS A 41 13.34 -7.11 -4.66
CA HIS A 41 13.85 -8.43 -5.04
C HIS A 41 13.08 -8.99 -6.24
N ASN A 42 13.71 -9.89 -6.98
CA ASN A 42 13.09 -10.60 -8.09
C ASN A 42 12.49 -11.91 -7.57
N GLU A 43 11.17 -12.05 -7.74
CA GLU A 43 10.41 -13.24 -7.29
C GLU A 43 10.02 -14.18 -8.45
N GLY A 44 10.64 -13.99 -9.61
CA GLY A 44 10.39 -14.79 -10.81
C GLY A 44 9.19 -14.31 -11.61
N GLU A 45 9.17 -14.74 -12.87
CA GLU A 45 8.19 -14.29 -13.88
C GLU A 45 6.76 -14.71 -13.51
N GLU A 46 6.58 -15.95 -13.05
CA GLU A 46 5.27 -16.45 -12.66
C GLU A 46 4.63 -15.60 -11.56
N PHE A 47 5.37 -15.31 -10.48
CA PHE A 47 4.81 -14.50 -9.39
C PHE A 47 4.54 -13.07 -9.83
N LEU A 48 5.39 -12.53 -10.70
CA LEU A 48 5.18 -11.21 -11.29
C LEU A 48 3.84 -11.15 -12.05
N LEU A 49 3.48 -12.21 -12.79
CA LEU A 49 2.20 -12.31 -13.48
C LEU A 49 1.02 -12.38 -12.50
N TRP A 50 1.15 -13.12 -11.38
CA TRP A 50 0.11 -13.14 -10.34
C TRP A 50 -0.19 -11.76 -9.77
N VAL A 51 0.83 -10.96 -9.48
CA VAL A 51 0.64 -9.64 -8.87
C VAL A 51 0.36 -8.53 -9.87
N GLY A 52 0.90 -8.59 -11.09
CA GLY A 52 0.84 -7.53 -12.10
C GLY A 52 -0.14 -7.78 -13.25
N GLY A 53 -0.53 -9.05 -13.51
CA GLY A 53 -1.43 -9.42 -14.60
C GLY A 53 -0.88 -9.01 -15.97
N ARG A 54 -1.76 -8.52 -16.87
CA ARG A 54 -1.34 -8.08 -18.22
C ARG A 54 -0.25 -7.02 -18.23
N HIS A 55 -0.20 -6.15 -17.21
CA HIS A 55 0.87 -5.15 -17.17
C HIS A 55 2.23 -5.82 -16.90
N ALA A 56 2.26 -6.86 -16.05
CA ALA A 56 3.47 -7.65 -15.85
C ALA A 56 3.87 -8.40 -17.12
N GLN A 57 2.91 -8.97 -17.86
CA GLN A 57 3.19 -9.57 -19.17
C GLN A 57 3.87 -8.57 -20.11
N GLY A 58 3.38 -7.33 -20.16
CA GLY A 58 4.01 -6.30 -20.99
C GLY A 58 5.47 -6.00 -20.58
N ILE A 59 5.81 -6.12 -19.29
CA ILE A 59 7.20 -6.00 -18.81
C ILE A 59 8.03 -7.20 -19.27
N LEU A 60 7.50 -8.42 -19.17
CA LEU A 60 8.19 -9.61 -19.65
C LEU A 60 8.40 -9.59 -21.16
N ASP A 61 7.50 -8.93 -21.89
CA ASP A 61 7.59 -8.71 -23.35
C ASP A 61 8.55 -7.54 -23.72
N GLY A 62 9.24 -6.94 -22.74
CA GLY A 62 10.31 -5.97 -22.95
C GLY A 62 9.99 -4.52 -22.55
N ALA A 63 8.83 -4.23 -21.95
CA ALA A 63 8.56 -2.91 -21.40
C ALA A 63 9.39 -2.64 -20.13
N PRO A 64 9.77 -1.38 -19.85
CA PRO A 64 10.55 -1.05 -18.65
C PRO A 64 9.76 -1.37 -17.36
N PRO A 65 10.34 -2.08 -16.38
CA PRO A 65 9.65 -2.41 -15.13
C PRO A 65 9.44 -1.18 -14.23
N LEU A 66 10.32 -0.19 -14.28
CA LEU A 66 10.32 0.99 -13.40
C LEU A 66 10.19 0.56 -11.92
N TYR A 67 9.17 1.09 -11.23
CA TYR A 67 8.81 0.79 -9.83
C TYR A 67 7.54 -0.09 -9.72
N TRP A 68 7.06 -0.67 -10.82
CA TRP A 68 5.79 -1.40 -10.80
C TRP A 68 5.83 -2.69 -9.98
N PRO A 69 6.92 -3.49 -10.01
CA PRO A 69 7.02 -4.67 -9.16
C PRO A 69 6.83 -4.33 -7.67
N GLU A 70 7.49 -3.27 -7.18
CA GLU A 70 7.36 -2.81 -5.79
C GLU A 70 5.94 -2.34 -5.47
N VAL A 71 5.29 -1.62 -6.40
CA VAL A 71 3.88 -1.18 -6.23
C VAL A 71 2.94 -2.37 -6.17
N TRP A 72 3.16 -3.39 -7.03
CA TRP A 72 2.32 -4.60 -7.01
C TRP A 72 2.58 -5.45 -5.78
N GLY A 73 3.83 -5.55 -5.33
CA GLY A 73 4.17 -6.16 -4.05
C GLY A 73 3.40 -5.51 -2.90
N ALA A 74 3.51 -4.19 -2.75
CA ALA A 74 2.75 -3.45 -1.73
C ALA A 74 1.23 -3.66 -1.89
N ARG A 75 0.68 -3.59 -3.12
CA ARG A 75 -0.76 -3.78 -3.37
C ARG A 75 -1.24 -5.16 -2.98
N THR A 76 -0.43 -6.19 -3.20
CA THR A 76 -0.76 -7.57 -2.85
C THR A 76 -1.01 -7.72 -1.35
N LEU A 77 -0.31 -6.96 -0.51
CA LEU A 77 -0.50 -6.94 0.95
C LEU A 77 -1.88 -6.40 1.39
N LEU A 78 -2.67 -5.83 0.49
CA LEU A 78 -4.10 -5.55 0.74
C LEU A 78 -4.96 -6.83 0.76
N TYR A 79 -4.52 -7.90 0.10
CA TYR A 79 -5.30 -9.12 -0.13
C TYR A 79 -4.71 -10.34 0.59
N ALA A 80 -3.40 -10.40 0.75
CA ALA A 80 -2.67 -11.42 1.48
C ALA A 80 -1.79 -10.77 2.54
N TRP A 81 -1.83 -11.26 3.78
CA TRP A 81 -1.13 -10.64 4.89
C TRP A 81 -0.57 -11.70 5.85
N ASP A 82 0.63 -11.43 6.32
CA ASP A 82 1.25 -12.06 7.48
C ASP A 82 2.01 -11.00 8.27
N ASP A 83 1.98 -11.06 9.60
CA ASP A 83 2.60 -10.02 10.43
C ASP A 83 4.12 -9.92 10.28
N SER A 84 4.77 -10.99 9.80
CA SER A 84 6.22 -11.00 9.49
C SER A 84 6.63 -9.93 8.48
N VAL A 85 5.72 -9.55 7.55
CA VAL A 85 6.02 -8.59 6.49
C VAL A 85 5.85 -7.12 6.91
N ALA A 86 5.38 -6.87 8.14
CA ALA A 86 5.09 -5.52 8.62
C ALA A 86 6.31 -4.58 8.57
N SER A 87 7.51 -5.08 8.87
CA SER A 87 8.74 -4.30 8.81
C SER A 87 9.12 -3.87 7.39
N THR A 88 8.91 -4.73 6.40
CA THR A 88 9.14 -4.43 4.99
C THR A 88 8.13 -3.39 4.49
N LEU A 89 6.86 -3.51 4.87
CA LEU A 89 5.86 -2.50 4.55
C LEU A 89 6.22 -1.14 5.17
N ARG A 90 6.68 -1.12 6.43
CA ARG A 90 7.15 0.10 7.10
C ARG A 90 8.29 0.77 6.33
N ALA A 91 9.28 0.00 5.87
CA ALA A 91 10.37 0.51 5.03
C ALA A 91 9.86 1.09 3.71
N GLY A 92 8.82 0.50 3.12
CA GLY A 92 8.17 0.96 1.90
C GLY A 92 7.56 2.37 2.00
N LEU A 93 7.22 2.85 3.20
CA LEU A 93 6.76 4.23 3.43
C LEU A 93 7.85 5.28 3.12
N SER A 94 9.13 4.87 3.07
CA SER A 94 10.27 5.73 2.70
C SER A 94 10.82 5.42 1.30
N ASN A 95 10.11 4.64 0.48
CA ASN A 95 10.56 4.30 -0.87
C ASN A 95 10.71 5.56 -1.74
N ARG A 96 11.73 5.56 -2.63
CA ARG A 96 11.98 6.67 -3.57
C ARG A 96 10.81 6.97 -4.51
N ALA A 97 10.06 5.94 -4.90
CA ALA A 97 8.92 6.08 -5.80
C ALA A 97 7.66 6.45 -5.01
N TRP A 98 7.06 7.59 -5.31
CA TRP A 98 5.87 8.07 -4.62
C TRP A 98 4.67 7.11 -4.69
N ARG A 99 4.53 6.35 -5.79
CA ARG A 99 3.46 5.36 -5.93
C ARG A 99 3.60 4.20 -4.96
N VAL A 100 4.83 3.84 -4.59
CA VAL A 100 5.09 2.83 -3.57
C VAL A 100 4.71 3.39 -2.20
N ARG A 101 5.15 4.63 -1.86
CA ARG A 101 4.77 5.30 -0.60
C ARG A 101 3.25 5.43 -0.46
N GLU A 102 2.56 5.87 -1.54
CA GLU A 102 1.09 5.95 -1.58
C GLU A 102 0.44 4.60 -1.31
N MET A 103 0.90 3.53 -1.97
CA MET A 103 0.34 2.19 -1.80
C MET A 103 0.59 1.66 -0.38
N CYS A 104 1.78 1.88 0.19
CA CYS A 104 2.07 1.51 1.57
C CYS A 104 1.14 2.22 2.57
N CYS A 105 0.85 3.51 2.41
CA CYS A 105 -0.15 4.21 3.24
C CYS A 105 -1.54 3.54 3.16
N ARG A 106 -1.95 3.07 1.98
CA ARG A 106 -3.23 2.36 1.80
C ARG A 106 -3.26 1.03 2.54
N VAL A 107 -2.14 0.29 2.52
CA VAL A 107 -2.01 -0.97 3.26
C VAL A 107 -2.04 -0.71 4.76
N VAL A 108 -1.31 0.30 5.26
CA VAL A 108 -1.35 0.69 6.69
C VAL A 108 -2.78 0.97 7.14
N ALA A 109 -3.55 1.72 6.34
CA ALA A 109 -4.96 2.00 6.65
C ALA A 109 -5.83 0.73 6.65
N ALA A 110 -5.63 -0.17 5.69
CA ALA A 110 -6.42 -1.39 5.54
C ALA A 110 -6.12 -2.45 6.61
N ARG A 111 -4.87 -2.49 7.10
CA ARG A 111 -4.40 -3.43 8.13
C ARG A 111 -4.35 -2.80 9.53
N GLU A 112 -4.70 -1.53 9.65
CA GLU A 112 -4.70 -0.77 10.91
C GLU A 112 -3.38 -0.84 11.67
N LEU A 113 -2.26 -0.74 10.93
CA LEU A 113 -0.92 -0.87 11.51
C LEU A 113 -0.51 0.39 12.27
N ALA A 114 0.12 0.23 13.42
CA ALA A 114 0.55 1.33 14.31
C ALA A 114 1.81 2.06 13.78
N PHE A 115 1.77 2.57 12.55
CA PHE A 115 2.86 3.31 11.90
C PHE A 115 2.61 4.82 11.89
N GLY A 116 2.02 5.34 12.95
CA GLY A 116 1.60 6.74 13.04
C GLY A 116 2.71 7.74 12.85
N ALA A 117 3.91 7.49 13.39
CA ALA A 117 5.06 8.38 13.24
C ALA A 117 5.53 8.50 11.78
N GLU A 118 5.61 7.38 11.06
CA GLU A 118 5.98 7.34 9.64
C GLU A 118 4.93 8.05 8.77
N LEU A 119 3.64 7.86 9.10
CA LEU A 119 2.56 8.54 8.40
C LEU A 119 2.58 10.07 8.64
N VAL A 120 2.91 10.53 9.84
CA VAL A 120 3.06 11.96 10.13
C VAL A 120 4.16 12.58 9.27
N ALA A 121 5.30 11.89 9.11
CA ALA A 121 6.36 12.35 8.22
C ALA A 121 5.87 12.52 6.76
N LEU A 122 4.99 11.63 6.29
CA LEU A 122 4.42 11.69 4.94
C LEU A 122 3.33 12.76 4.76
N LEU A 123 2.86 13.42 5.80
CA LEU A 123 1.99 14.60 5.67
C LEU A 123 2.70 15.79 5.00
N ALA A 124 4.03 15.79 4.97
CA ALA A 124 4.86 16.78 4.28
C ALA A 124 5.47 16.26 2.96
N ASP A 125 5.01 15.12 2.44
CA ASP A 125 5.50 14.56 1.17
C ASP A 125 5.34 15.55 0.01
N GLU A 126 6.29 15.58 -0.90
CA GLU A 126 6.25 16.42 -2.10
C GLU A 126 5.03 16.12 -2.97
N THR A 127 4.55 14.86 -2.98
CA THR A 127 3.43 14.39 -3.80
C THR A 127 2.11 14.50 -3.03
N ALA A 128 1.17 15.29 -3.52
CA ALA A 128 -0.15 15.49 -2.90
C ALA A 128 -0.90 14.16 -2.65
N ARG A 129 -0.81 13.21 -3.56
CA ARG A 129 -1.44 11.89 -3.39
C ARG A 129 -0.90 11.10 -2.21
N VAL A 130 0.39 11.23 -1.89
CA VAL A 130 1.00 10.61 -0.72
C VAL A 130 0.50 11.31 0.54
N ARG A 131 0.52 12.66 0.60
CA ARG A 131 -0.03 13.42 1.72
C ARG A 131 -1.49 13.06 2.02
N ALA A 132 -2.31 12.97 0.98
CA ALA A 132 -3.73 12.60 1.09
C ALA A 132 -3.93 11.19 1.68
N ASN A 133 -3.15 10.19 1.20
CA ASN A 133 -3.25 8.82 1.70
C ASN A 133 -2.64 8.66 3.10
N ALA A 134 -1.60 9.41 3.44
CA ALA A 134 -1.06 9.46 4.81
C ALA A 134 -2.09 10.04 5.79
N ALA A 135 -2.73 11.16 5.45
CA ALA A 135 -3.82 11.74 6.26
C ALA A 135 -4.98 10.75 6.43
N ARG A 136 -5.40 10.08 5.33
CA ARG A 136 -6.43 9.05 5.39
C ARG A 136 -6.03 7.90 6.32
N ALA A 137 -4.80 7.38 6.22
CA ALA A 137 -4.32 6.30 7.07
C ALA A 137 -4.31 6.68 8.54
N LEU A 138 -3.88 7.90 8.88
CA LEU A 138 -3.94 8.43 10.25
C LEU A 138 -5.38 8.50 10.78
N GLY A 139 -6.37 8.67 9.94
CA GLY A 139 -7.77 8.57 10.34
C GLY A 139 -8.10 7.23 11.02
N PHE A 140 -7.50 6.13 10.55
CA PHE A 140 -7.71 4.78 11.07
C PHE A 140 -6.81 4.45 12.27
N VAL A 141 -5.55 4.89 12.26
CA VAL A 141 -4.54 4.43 13.24
C VAL A 141 -4.00 5.54 14.15
N GLY A 142 -4.27 6.81 13.85
CA GLY A 142 -3.69 7.94 14.56
C GLY A 142 -4.22 8.11 15.97
N ASP A 143 -3.43 8.81 16.80
CA ASP A 143 -3.79 9.30 18.10
C ASP A 143 -4.18 10.81 18.08
N PHE A 144 -4.36 11.41 19.24
CA PHE A 144 -4.75 12.82 19.35
C PHE A 144 -3.66 13.79 18.88
N GLU A 145 -2.39 13.51 19.15
CA GLU A 145 -1.28 14.36 18.71
C GLU A 145 -1.15 14.32 17.18
N GLN A 146 -1.29 13.14 16.61
CA GLN A 146 -1.27 12.94 15.17
C GLN A 146 -2.47 13.58 14.47
N ALA A 147 -3.63 13.64 15.14
CA ALA A 147 -4.79 14.38 14.64
C ALA A 147 -4.49 15.88 14.48
N LEU A 148 -3.73 16.49 15.39
CA LEU A 148 -3.29 17.88 15.25
C LEU A 148 -2.39 18.09 14.03
N ALA A 149 -1.53 17.12 13.72
CA ALA A 149 -0.73 17.16 12.50
C ALA A 149 -1.61 17.07 11.23
N VAL A 150 -2.61 16.17 11.21
CA VAL A 150 -3.58 16.08 10.10
C VAL A 150 -4.37 17.39 9.94
N LYS A 151 -4.72 18.07 11.01
CA LYS A 151 -5.47 19.34 10.99
C LYS A 151 -4.75 20.43 10.18
N ALA A 152 -3.42 20.46 10.20
CA ALA A 152 -2.65 21.41 9.39
C ALA A 152 -2.95 21.27 7.89
N LEU A 153 -3.25 20.04 7.41
CA LEU A 153 -3.58 19.77 6.00
C LEU A 153 -4.94 20.29 5.55
N LEU A 154 -5.78 20.82 6.43
CA LEU A 154 -7.00 21.54 6.02
C LEU A 154 -6.68 22.82 5.21
N LYS A 155 -5.43 23.28 5.25
CA LYS A 155 -4.92 24.42 4.47
C LYS A 155 -3.97 24.00 3.35
N ASP A 156 -3.88 22.70 3.03
CA ASP A 156 -3.02 22.21 1.94
C ASP A 156 -3.42 22.87 0.60
N PRO A 157 -2.47 23.19 -0.28
CA PRO A 157 -2.79 23.75 -1.60
C PRO A 157 -3.66 22.82 -2.44
N ASP A 158 -3.51 21.50 -2.29
CA ASP A 158 -4.26 20.48 -3.02
C ASP A 158 -5.64 20.22 -2.39
N ILE A 159 -6.71 20.24 -3.21
CA ILE A 159 -8.09 20.07 -2.73
C ILE A 159 -8.36 18.65 -2.22
N ASP A 160 -7.75 17.63 -2.83
CA ASP A 160 -7.95 16.24 -2.42
C ASP A 160 -7.27 15.97 -1.07
N VAL A 161 -6.11 16.60 -0.82
CA VAL A 161 -5.46 16.56 0.49
C VAL A 161 -6.35 17.18 1.55
N ARG A 162 -6.90 18.38 1.32
CA ARG A 162 -7.84 19.02 2.28
C ARG A 162 -9.05 18.14 2.56
N ARG A 163 -9.63 17.52 1.51
CA ARG A 163 -10.79 16.62 1.63
C ARG A 163 -10.48 15.40 2.47
N GLN A 164 -9.33 14.74 2.22
CA GLN A 164 -8.90 13.57 2.98
C GLN A 164 -8.57 13.92 4.43
N ALA A 165 -7.93 15.06 4.67
CA ALA A 165 -7.67 15.54 6.02
C ALA A 165 -8.98 15.77 6.80
N GLY A 166 -9.97 16.42 6.20
CA GLY A 166 -11.28 16.62 6.83
C GLY A 166 -12.01 15.30 7.13
N ALA A 167 -11.93 14.32 6.24
CA ALA A 167 -12.51 12.99 6.46
C ALA A 167 -11.77 12.23 7.59
N ALA A 168 -10.45 12.29 7.61
CA ALA A 168 -9.62 11.66 8.63
C ALA A 168 -9.90 12.24 10.03
N LEU A 169 -10.03 13.56 10.15
CA LEU A 169 -10.33 14.22 11.44
C LEU A 169 -11.71 13.81 11.98
N LYS A 170 -12.71 13.67 11.12
CA LYS A 170 -14.03 13.16 11.53
C LYS A 170 -13.94 11.73 12.07
N LEU A 171 -13.19 10.86 11.39
CA LEU A 171 -12.99 9.48 11.81
C LEU A 171 -12.24 9.42 13.15
N LEU A 172 -11.16 10.22 13.29
CA LEU A 172 -10.38 10.33 14.52
C LEU A 172 -11.23 10.82 15.70
N ALA A 173 -12.06 11.86 15.50
CA ALA A 173 -12.94 12.36 16.55
C ALA A 173 -13.91 11.30 17.07
N VAL A 174 -14.47 10.47 16.18
CA VAL A 174 -15.33 9.35 16.53
C VAL A 174 -14.54 8.26 17.28
N ARG A 175 -13.39 7.86 16.73
CA ARG A 175 -12.59 6.76 17.29
C ARG A 175 -11.98 7.11 18.64
N LEU A 176 -11.57 8.35 18.84
CA LEU A 176 -10.99 8.84 20.09
C LEU A 176 -12.05 9.31 21.08
N ALA A 177 -13.32 9.30 20.71
CA ALA A 177 -14.43 9.85 21.50
C ALA A 177 -14.17 11.29 22.04
N ARG A 178 -13.50 12.10 21.22
CA ARG A 178 -13.03 13.45 21.58
C ARG A 178 -13.09 14.39 20.38
N PRO A 179 -13.61 15.63 20.53
CA PRO A 179 -13.51 16.64 19.47
C PRO A 179 -12.03 16.99 19.20
N ILE A 180 -11.73 17.28 17.93
CA ILE A 180 -10.41 17.72 17.49
C ILE A 180 -10.57 19.18 17.04
N ASP A 181 -10.60 20.10 18.03
CA ASP A 181 -10.77 21.54 17.84
C ASP A 181 -9.51 22.23 17.32
#